data_d177b6ed131290ef05ddbbad3a584720
#
_entry.id   d177b6ed131290ef05ddbbad3a584720
#
_cell.length_a   1.000
_cell.length_b   1.000
_cell.length_c   1.000
_cell.angle_alpha   90.00
_cell.angle_beta   90.00
_cell.angle_gamma   90.00
#
_symmetry.space_group_name_H-M   'P 1'
#
loop_
_entity.id
_entity.type
_entity.pdbx_description
1 polymer ?
#
loop_
_entity_poly.entity_id
_entity_poly.type
_entity_poly.pdbx_seq_one_letter_code
_entity_poly.pdbx_strand_id
1 'polypeptide(L)'
;MRLPLVRFLAEGVFASSLAGRAIASVAGARGAIFFLHRFDCFPGQEAGHRVEELRAILDAVRRVDIDIVSVDEAVRVAIGQSPERRSRPFVAFSVDDCYWDFTSICLPIFREFDAPVTGFVCPGLVEQNDWFWWDKLWYLASRARRSVTLEISGITFHVPPLSSAEGTEALNRLREGLKAISHDQRTHAVQQLALALDIELPAAPPDEFTLASFDALRAAESPLVQFGAHTMTHPVLATCSDTEARWQIEESISRVRAAFVQPSRVFCYPNGTQADFGPREMRILDGCDVAGAITTLSGALLPGSHTGQRHAVPRFTIGKEPAFAVRRILFGR
;
A
#
# COMPACT_ATOMS: atom_id res chain seq x y z
N MET A 1 13.93 25.87 -22.88
CA MET A 1 15.05 26.06 -21.96
C MET A 1 14.67 26.78 -20.65
N ARG A 2 13.39 26.70 -20.18
CA ARG A 2 12.91 27.34 -18.92
C ARG A 2 12.46 26.35 -17.82
N LEU A 3 12.43 25.05 -18.08
CA LEU A 3 12.00 24.03 -17.11
C LEU A 3 12.99 23.72 -15.97
N PRO A 4 14.33 23.65 -16.18
CA PRO A 4 15.23 23.29 -15.07
C PRO A 4 15.36 24.39 -14.00
N LEU A 5 15.24 25.67 -14.36
CA LEU A 5 15.38 26.77 -13.42
C LEU A 5 14.19 26.90 -12.46
N VAL A 6 12.97 26.64 -12.96
CA VAL A 6 11.75 26.63 -12.15
C VAL A 6 11.74 25.43 -11.18
N ARG A 7 12.29 24.30 -11.61
CA ARG A 7 12.47 23.11 -10.76
C ARG A 7 13.49 23.36 -9.65
N PHE A 8 14.62 23.99 -9.97
CA PHE A 8 15.66 24.33 -9.00
C PHE A 8 15.23 25.40 -7.99
N LEU A 9 14.44 26.40 -8.44
CA LEU A 9 13.86 27.42 -7.55
C LEU A 9 12.76 26.84 -6.65
N ALA A 10 11.96 25.91 -7.15
CA ALA A 10 10.96 25.21 -6.35
C ALA A 10 11.64 24.33 -5.26
N GLU A 11 12.68 23.59 -5.60
CA GLU A 11 13.45 22.77 -4.65
C GLU A 11 14.14 23.63 -3.58
N GLY A 12 14.69 24.78 -3.95
CA GLY A 12 15.30 25.74 -3.02
C GLY A 12 14.30 26.48 -2.13
N VAL A 13 13.11 26.81 -2.64
CA VAL A 13 12.05 27.49 -1.90
C VAL A 13 11.41 26.56 -0.86
N PHE A 14 11.24 25.26 -1.19
CA PHE A 14 10.74 24.27 -0.23
C PHE A 14 11.79 23.83 0.79
N ALA A 15 13.07 23.99 0.50
CA ALA A 15 14.14 23.71 1.43
C ALA A 15 14.30 24.79 2.54
N SER A 16 13.78 26.02 2.33
CA SER A 16 13.72 27.03 3.40
C SER A 16 12.47 26.81 4.24
N SER A 17 12.63 26.50 5.52
CA SER A 17 11.52 26.27 6.47
C SER A 17 10.53 27.45 6.54
N LEU A 18 10.96 28.70 6.27
CA LEU A 18 10.12 29.89 6.30
C LEU A 18 9.17 29.97 5.09
N ALA A 19 9.68 29.71 3.87
CA ALA A 19 8.84 29.76 2.67
C ALA A 19 7.85 28.57 2.63
N GLY A 20 8.29 27.39 3.03
CA GLY A 20 7.41 26.23 3.16
C GLY A 20 6.26 26.45 4.15
N ARG A 21 6.56 27.04 5.32
CA ARG A 21 5.54 27.40 6.32
C ARG A 21 4.56 28.48 5.84
N ALA A 22 5.05 29.49 5.14
CA ALA A 22 4.17 30.52 4.54
C ALA A 22 3.22 29.93 3.51
N ILE A 23 3.69 28.97 2.68
CA ILE A 23 2.83 28.28 1.73
C ILE A 23 1.84 27.36 2.46
N ALA A 24 2.27 26.64 3.47
CA ALA A 24 1.40 25.77 4.28
C ALA A 24 0.27 26.56 4.95
N SER A 25 0.55 27.79 5.46
CA SER A 25 -0.46 28.65 6.08
C SER A 25 -1.54 29.12 5.09
N VAL A 26 -1.22 29.20 3.80
CA VAL A 26 -2.17 29.60 2.73
C VAL A 26 -2.85 28.37 2.10
N ALA A 27 -2.23 27.20 2.15
CA ALA A 27 -2.80 25.96 1.59
C ALA A 27 -4.07 25.49 2.32
N GLY A 28 -4.26 25.93 3.57
CA GLY A 28 -5.41 25.56 4.39
C GLY A 28 -5.42 24.06 4.75
N ALA A 29 -6.59 23.52 5.04
CA ALA A 29 -6.80 22.13 5.47
C ALA A 29 -6.71 21.10 4.33
N ARG A 30 -5.73 21.23 3.45
CA ARG A 30 -5.46 20.25 2.39
C ARG A 30 -4.62 19.10 2.94
N GLY A 31 -4.87 17.89 2.47
CA GLY A 31 -4.10 16.74 2.91
C GLY A 31 -3.87 15.71 1.84
N ALA A 32 -3.10 14.69 2.22
CA ALA A 32 -2.80 13.51 1.42
C ALA A 32 -2.70 12.28 2.32
N ILE A 33 -3.00 11.11 1.77
CA ILE A 33 -2.59 9.83 2.33
C ILE A 33 -1.54 9.26 1.38
N PHE A 34 -0.39 8.90 1.91
CA PHE A 34 0.64 8.17 1.16
C PHE A 34 0.59 6.68 1.49
N PHE A 35 0.84 5.85 0.49
CA PHE A 35 0.98 4.42 0.69
C PHE A 35 2.40 3.95 0.40
N LEU A 36 2.84 3.00 1.21
CA LEU A 36 4.12 2.31 1.18
C LEU A 36 3.87 0.80 1.25
N HIS A 37 4.89 -0.02 0.91
CA HIS A 37 4.81 -1.48 1.01
C HIS A 37 6.06 -2.08 1.66
N ARG A 38 7.25 -1.80 1.11
CA ARG A 38 8.51 -2.44 1.49
C ARG A 38 9.56 -1.42 1.89
N PHE A 39 10.50 -1.86 2.73
CA PHE A 39 11.58 -1.06 3.26
C PHE A 39 12.91 -1.80 3.14
N ASP A 40 13.99 -1.11 2.74
CA ASP A 40 15.34 -1.68 2.55
C ASP A 40 15.33 -2.96 1.71
N CYS A 41 14.85 -2.85 0.49
CA CYS A 41 14.62 -4.01 -0.37
C CYS A 41 15.83 -4.88 -0.63
N PHE A 42 15.58 -6.17 -0.65
CA PHE A 42 16.49 -7.19 -1.15
C PHE A 42 16.82 -6.98 -2.63
N PRO A 43 18.04 -7.33 -3.06
CA PRO A 43 18.44 -7.19 -4.44
C PRO A 43 17.46 -7.89 -5.40
N GLY A 44 16.98 -7.15 -6.40
CA GLY A 44 16.10 -7.67 -7.45
C GLY A 44 14.59 -7.54 -7.19
N GLN A 45 14.16 -7.14 -6.01
CA GLN A 45 12.76 -6.81 -5.73
C GLN A 45 12.41 -5.37 -6.12
N GLU A 46 11.12 -5.06 -6.22
CA GLU A 46 10.65 -3.69 -6.37
C GLU A 46 11.28 -2.82 -5.29
N ALA A 47 11.85 -1.70 -5.71
CA ALA A 47 12.60 -0.83 -4.83
C ALA A 47 11.68 -0.26 -3.73
N GLY A 48 11.76 -0.80 -2.52
CA GLY A 48 11.17 -0.22 -1.33
C GLY A 48 11.83 1.10 -0.96
N HIS A 49 11.30 1.72 0.07
CA HIS A 49 11.88 2.94 0.60
C HIS A 49 13.10 2.61 1.47
N ARG A 50 14.19 3.32 1.21
CA ARG A 50 15.37 3.24 2.09
C ARG A 50 15.09 4.00 3.38
N VAL A 51 15.74 3.57 4.45
CA VAL A 51 15.66 4.22 5.77
C VAL A 51 15.90 5.73 5.69
N GLU A 52 16.95 6.14 4.95
CA GLU A 52 17.33 7.54 4.79
C GLU A 52 16.27 8.34 4.00
N GLU A 53 15.67 7.73 2.97
CA GLU A 53 14.60 8.35 2.17
C GLU A 53 13.37 8.63 3.04
N LEU A 54 12.96 7.65 3.86
CA LEU A 54 11.80 7.79 4.73
C LEU A 54 12.04 8.84 5.83
N ARG A 55 13.22 8.83 6.47
CA ARG A 55 13.60 9.87 7.43
C ARG A 55 13.60 11.26 6.81
N ALA A 56 14.17 11.41 5.61
CA ALA A 56 14.21 12.69 4.92
C ALA A 56 12.82 13.22 4.56
N ILE A 57 11.88 12.33 4.20
CA ILE A 57 10.48 12.71 3.93
C ILE A 57 9.78 13.17 5.21
N LEU A 58 9.88 12.43 6.30
CA LEU A 58 9.25 12.79 7.58
C LEU A 58 9.82 14.10 8.14
N ASP A 59 11.13 14.29 8.06
CA ASP A 59 11.81 15.52 8.44
C ASP A 59 11.33 16.72 7.60
N ALA A 60 11.22 16.57 6.28
CA ALA A 60 10.72 17.63 5.40
C ALA A 60 9.27 18.02 5.72
N VAL A 61 8.41 17.03 6.01
CA VAL A 61 7.02 17.25 6.43
C VAL A 61 6.95 18.06 7.73
N ARG A 62 7.78 17.69 8.74
CA ARG A 62 7.85 18.41 10.02
C ARG A 62 8.38 19.82 9.87
N ARG A 63 9.42 20.05 9.03
CA ARG A 63 10.02 21.36 8.81
C ARG A 63 9.06 22.39 8.21
N VAL A 64 8.14 21.96 7.35
CA VAL A 64 7.16 22.86 6.72
C VAL A 64 5.84 22.94 7.49
N ASP A 65 5.80 22.41 8.70
CA ASP A 65 4.66 22.54 9.62
C ASP A 65 3.36 21.88 9.11
N ILE A 66 3.51 20.71 8.50
CA ILE A 66 2.41 19.82 8.08
C ILE A 66 2.11 18.84 9.21
N ASP A 67 0.85 18.71 9.58
CA ASP A 67 0.43 17.76 10.61
C ASP A 67 0.50 16.34 10.09
N ILE A 68 1.16 15.43 10.82
CA ILE A 68 1.09 13.98 10.54
C ILE A 68 -0.04 13.41 11.39
N VAL A 69 -1.00 12.77 10.74
CA VAL A 69 -2.22 12.24 11.38
C VAL A 69 -2.41 10.76 11.06
N SER A 70 -3.29 10.08 11.78
CA SER A 70 -3.65 8.70 11.43
C SER A 70 -4.44 8.65 10.12
N VAL A 71 -4.46 7.49 9.46
CA VAL A 71 -5.29 7.28 8.26
C VAL A 71 -6.77 7.45 8.60
N ASP A 72 -7.21 7.00 9.76
CA ASP A 72 -8.59 7.18 10.24
C ASP A 72 -8.98 8.65 10.34
N GLU A 73 -8.10 9.50 10.86
CA GLU A 73 -8.35 10.94 10.94
C GLU A 73 -8.36 11.57 9.54
N ALA A 74 -7.42 11.22 8.68
CA ALA A 74 -7.37 11.72 7.30
C ALA A 74 -8.65 11.37 6.52
N VAL A 75 -9.15 10.14 6.67
CA VAL A 75 -10.41 9.70 6.06
C VAL A 75 -11.59 10.47 6.66
N ARG A 76 -11.68 10.62 8.00
CA ARG A 76 -12.76 11.41 8.63
C ARG A 76 -12.78 12.86 8.14
N VAL A 77 -11.63 13.49 7.97
CA VAL A 77 -11.55 14.82 7.37
C VAL A 77 -12.10 14.81 5.94
N ALA A 78 -11.66 13.87 5.11
CA ALA A 78 -12.07 13.76 3.71
C ALA A 78 -13.58 13.56 3.54
N ILE A 79 -14.20 12.77 4.43
CA ILE A 79 -15.65 12.49 4.39
C ILE A 79 -16.51 13.47 5.20
N GLY A 80 -15.90 14.51 5.80
CA GLY A 80 -16.63 15.52 6.54
C GLY A 80 -17.13 15.10 7.94
N GLN A 81 -16.49 14.08 8.53
CA GLN A 81 -16.83 13.52 9.85
C GLN A 81 -15.77 13.80 10.93
N SER A 82 -14.78 14.65 10.64
CA SER A 82 -13.82 15.06 11.67
C SER A 82 -14.51 15.95 12.71
N PRO A 83 -14.32 15.69 14.02
CA PRO A 83 -14.90 16.51 15.09
C PRO A 83 -14.29 17.89 15.15
N GLU A 84 -13.07 18.06 14.63
CA GLU A 84 -12.35 19.34 14.64
C GLU A 84 -12.20 19.89 13.21
N ARG A 85 -12.42 21.20 13.07
CA ARG A 85 -12.16 21.91 11.82
C ARG A 85 -10.66 22.14 11.67
N ARG A 86 -10.04 21.41 10.75
CA ARG A 86 -8.62 21.62 10.44
C ARG A 86 -8.41 22.93 9.70
N SER A 87 -7.35 23.62 10.05
CA SER A 87 -6.89 24.84 9.38
C SER A 87 -5.52 24.67 8.71
N ARG A 88 -4.79 23.59 9.03
CA ARG A 88 -3.42 23.30 8.57
C ARG A 88 -3.40 22.13 7.60
N PRO A 89 -2.42 22.08 6.70
CA PRO A 89 -2.20 20.92 5.85
C PRO A 89 -1.88 19.70 6.70
N PHE A 90 -2.26 18.53 6.19
CA PHE A 90 -2.04 17.27 6.89
C PHE A 90 -1.61 16.14 5.95
N VAL A 91 -0.96 15.14 6.52
CA VAL A 91 -0.58 13.92 5.83
C VAL A 91 -0.80 12.71 6.72
N ALA A 92 -1.22 11.60 6.11
CA ALA A 92 -1.24 10.29 6.74
C ALA A 92 -0.41 9.30 5.94
N PHE A 93 0.09 8.26 6.61
CA PHE A 93 0.88 7.21 6.01
C PHE A 93 0.23 5.86 6.24
N SER A 94 0.07 5.09 5.17
CA SER A 94 -0.38 3.71 5.19
C SER A 94 0.73 2.78 4.68
N VAL A 95 0.82 1.59 5.26
CA VAL A 95 1.71 0.53 4.80
C VAL A 95 0.85 -0.68 4.48
N ASP A 96 0.78 -1.04 3.21
CA ASP A 96 0.02 -2.19 2.75
C ASP A 96 0.84 -3.48 2.95
N ASP A 97 0.17 -4.65 3.03
CA ASP A 97 0.74 -5.99 3.12
C ASP A 97 1.41 -6.36 4.45
N CYS A 98 1.96 -5.42 5.18
CA CYS A 98 2.63 -5.63 6.48
C CYS A 98 3.67 -6.76 6.47
N TYR A 99 4.63 -6.72 5.55
CA TYR A 99 5.80 -7.59 5.63
C TYR A 99 6.60 -7.37 6.92
N TRP A 100 7.51 -8.28 7.25
CA TRP A 100 8.35 -8.20 8.46
C TRP A 100 9.13 -6.86 8.57
N ASP A 101 9.52 -6.28 7.43
CA ASP A 101 10.25 -5.01 7.37
C ASP A 101 9.40 -3.80 7.82
N PHE A 102 8.07 -3.91 7.82
CA PHE A 102 7.20 -2.91 8.44
C PHE A 102 7.50 -2.77 9.94
N THR A 103 7.52 -3.87 10.69
CA THR A 103 7.73 -3.81 12.14
C THR A 103 9.18 -3.58 12.54
N SER A 104 10.14 -4.12 11.77
CA SER A 104 11.56 -4.10 12.10
C SER A 104 12.31 -2.88 11.57
N ILE A 105 11.86 -2.27 10.46
CA ILE A 105 12.53 -1.16 9.79
C ILE A 105 11.67 0.11 9.82
N CYS A 106 10.42 0.03 9.36
CA CYS A 106 9.55 1.19 9.21
C CYS A 106 9.13 1.79 10.56
N LEU A 107 8.59 0.98 11.45
CA LEU A 107 8.05 1.48 12.73
C LEU A 107 9.06 2.18 13.62
N PRO A 108 10.32 1.75 13.77
CA PRO A 108 11.33 2.52 14.49
C PRO A 108 11.47 3.95 13.98
N ILE A 109 11.41 4.14 12.65
CA ILE A 109 11.54 5.46 12.03
C ILE A 109 10.30 6.32 12.34
N PHE A 110 9.08 5.78 12.19
CA PHE A 110 7.86 6.53 12.52
C PHE A 110 7.81 6.93 14.00
N ARG A 111 8.28 6.05 14.91
CA ARG A 111 8.39 6.36 16.35
C ARG A 111 9.43 7.46 16.64
N GLU A 112 10.55 7.50 15.93
CA GLU A 112 11.57 8.56 16.03
C GLU A 112 10.96 9.96 15.76
N PHE A 113 9.95 10.04 14.90
CA PHE A 113 9.26 11.28 14.53
C PHE A 113 7.93 11.51 15.25
N ASP A 114 7.55 10.70 16.23
CA ASP A 114 6.20 10.69 16.82
C ASP A 114 5.10 10.76 15.73
N ALA A 115 5.28 10.00 14.65
CA ALA A 115 4.45 10.03 13.47
C ALA A 115 3.47 8.83 13.46
N PRO A 116 2.14 9.08 13.37
CA PRO A 116 1.18 8.01 13.16
C PRO A 116 1.39 7.29 11.83
N VAL A 117 1.17 5.96 11.86
CA VAL A 117 1.17 5.10 10.67
C VAL A 117 0.13 3.99 10.83
N THR A 118 -0.51 3.61 9.73
CA THR A 118 -1.50 2.51 9.72
C THR A 118 -1.01 1.38 8.81
N GLY A 119 -0.86 0.18 9.37
CA GLY A 119 -0.58 -1.03 8.61
C GLY A 119 -1.88 -1.70 8.14
N PHE A 120 -1.93 -2.17 6.90
CA PHE A 120 -3.07 -2.91 6.36
C PHE A 120 -2.69 -4.37 6.15
N VAL A 121 -3.41 -5.28 6.82
CA VAL A 121 -3.05 -6.69 7.02
C VAL A 121 -3.97 -7.59 6.22
N CYS A 122 -3.41 -8.65 5.64
CA CYS A 122 -4.14 -9.79 5.06
C CYS A 122 -4.19 -10.94 6.09
N PRO A 123 -5.21 -11.01 6.97
CA PRO A 123 -5.21 -11.94 8.09
C PRO A 123 -5.04 -13.40 7.69
N GLY A 124 -5.65 -13.82 6.58
CA GLY A 124 -5.59 -15.20 6.14
C GLY A 124 -4.18 -15.65 5.75
N LEU A 125 -3.38 -14.77 5.15
CA LEU A 125 -1.99 -15.08 4.83
C LEU A 125 -1.12 -15.14 6.10
N VAL A 126 -1.33 -14.21 7.04
CA VAL A 126 -0.59 -14.19 8.32
C VAL A 126 -0.91 -15.45 9.15
N GLU A 127 -2.19 -15.83 9.27
CA GLU A 127 -2.63 -17.01 10.05
C GLU A 127 -2.10 -18.33 9.47
N GLN A 128 -2.04 -18.42 8.14
CA GLN A 128 -1.57 -19.62 7.44
C GLN A 128 -0.05 -19.67 7.28
N ASN A 129 0.66 -18.60 7.67
CA ASN A 129 2.08 -18.42 7.37
C ASN A 129 2.37 -18.61 5.88
N ASP A 130 1.47 -18.07 5.03
CA ASP A 130 1.58 -18.12 3.57
C ASP A 130 2.14 -16.79 3.04
N TRP A 131 2.47 -16.74 1.79
CA TRP A 131 3.09 -15.61 1.12
C TRP A 131 2.37 -15.23 -0.16
N PHE A 132 2.55 -14.02 -0.59
CA PHE A 132 1.84 -13.49 -1.74
C PHE A 132 2.22 -14.22 -3.03
N TRP A 133 1.25 -14.39 -3.91
CA TRP A 133 1.43 -15.08 -5.18
C TRP A 133 2.47 -14.42 -6.10
N TRP A 134 2.64 -13.11 -6.06
CA TRP A 134 3.67 -12.40 -6.83
C TRP A 134 5.07 -12.63 -6.28
N ASP A 135 5.22 -12.84 -4.98
CA ASP A 135 6.48 -13.24 -4.38
C ASP A 135 6.84 -14.67 -4.77
N LYS A 136 5.84 -15.57 -4.84
CA LYS A 136 6.02 -16.93 -5.38
C LYS A 136 6.50 -16.89 -6.83
N LEU A 137 5.93 -16.00 -7.66
CA LEU A 137 6.39 -15.81 -9.05
C LEU A 137 7.83 -15.30 -9.10
N TRP A 138 8.16 -14.30 -8.29
CA TRP A 138 9.51 -13.76 -8.25
C TRP A 138 10.51 -14.81 -7.76
N TYR A 139 10.16 -15.58 -6.73
CA TYR A 139 10.95 -16.70 -6.22
C TYR A 139 11.28 -17.71 -7.32
N LEU A 140 10.29 -18.11 -8.10
CA LEU A 140 10.45 -19.05 -9.21
C LEU A 140 11.31 -18.44 -10.34
N ALA A 141 11.00 -17.25 -10.79
CA ALA A 141 11.72 -16.60 -11.88
C ALA A 141 13.19 -16.30 -11.54
N SER A 142 13.48 -15.93 -10.27
CA SER A 142 14.84 -15.66 -9.81
C SER A 142 15.73 -16.92 -9.75
N ARG A 143 15.12 -18.09 -9.61
CA ARG A 143 15.81 -19.41 -9.55
C ARG A 143 15.77 -20.16 -10.87
N ALA A 144 15.01 -19.66 -11.85
CA ALA A 144 14.90 -20.28 -13.16
C ALA A 144 16.27 -20.30 -13.87
N ARG A 145 16.62 -21.47 -14.43
CA ARG A 145 17.86 -21.68 -15.23
C ARG A 145 17.57 -21.83 -16.71
N ARG A 146 16.30 -21.93 -17.08
CA ARG A 146 15.81 -22.10 -18.46
C ARG A 146 14.52 -21.30 -18.65
N SER A 147 14.23 -20.96 -19.87
CA SER A 147 12.93 -20.37 -20.25
C SER A 147 11.88 -21.48 -20.28
N VAL A 148 10.65 -21.11 -19.89
CA VAL A 148 9.46 -21.95 -20.05
C VAL A 148 8.35 -21.19 -20.72
N THR A 149 7.43 -21.89 -21.33
CA THR A 149 6.22 -21.32 -21.93
C THR A 149 5.01 -21.92 -21.23
N LEU A 150 4.11 -21.06 -20.80
CA LEU A 150 2.87 -21.45 -20.12
C LEU A 150 1.66 -20.93 -20.92
N GLU A 151 0.63 -21.74 -20.97
CA GLU A 151 -0.68 -21.32 -21.46
C GLU A 151 -1.63 -21.17 -20.29
N ILE A 152 -2.10 -19.95 -20.03
CA ILE A 152 -2.97 -19.62 -18.91
C ILE A 152 -4.19 -18.88 -19.46
N SER A 153 -5.37 -19.48 -19.31
CA SER A 153 -6.66 -18.90 -19.78
C SER A 153 -6.61 -18.48 -21.28
N GLY A 154 -5.95 -19.28 -22.13
CA GLY A 154 -5.81 -19.03 -23.57
C GLY A 154 -4.77 -17.99 -23.94
N ILE A 155 -3.97 -17.52 -22.98
CA ILE A 155 -2.87 -16.59 -23.23
C ILE A 155 -1.54 -17.31 -23.02
N THR A 156 -0.64 -17.20 -23.98
CA THR A 156 0.70 -17.78 -23.93
C THR A 156 1.68 -16.80 -23.28
N PHE A 157 2.32 -17.24 -22.18
CA PHE A 157 3.36 -16.50 -21.48
C PHE A 157 4.70 -17.18 -21.67
N HIS A 158 5.66 -16.45 -22.21
CA HIS A 158 7.08 -16.86 -22.24
C HIS A 158 7.75 -16.29 -20.99
N VAL A 159 8.32 -17.16 -20.14
CA VAL A 159 8.93 -16.83 -18.85
C VAL A 159 10.41 -17.22 -18.90
N PRO A 160 11.30 -16.32 -19.31
CA PRO A 160 12.75 -16.54 -19.25
C PRO A 160 13.25 -16.37 -17.79
N PRO A 161 14.49 -16.83 -17.49
CA PRO A 161 15.12 -16.53 -16.22
C PRO A 161 15.15 -15.04 -15.90
N LEU A 162 14.94 -14.66 -14.65
CA LEU A 162 14.95 -13.26 -14.22
C LEU A 162 16.30 -12.57 -14.50
N SER A 163 17.39 -13.33 -14.51
CA SER A 163 18.75 -12.87 -14.87
C SER A 163 18.92 -12.50 -16.35
N SER A 164 17.98 -12.84 -17.24
CA SER A 164 18.02 -12.46 -18.64
C SER A 164 17.61 -11.00 -18.86
N ALA A 165 17.98 -10.43 -20.00
CA ALA A 165 17.63 -9.05 -20.37
C ALA A 165 16.10 -8.80 -20.40
N GLU A 166 15.30 -9.84 -20.71
CA GLU A 166 13.84 -9.76 -20.81
C GLU A 166 13.12 -10.25 -19.53
N GLY A 167 13.86 -10.81 -18.56
CA GLY A 167 13.29 -11.51 -17.42
C GLY A 167 12.33 -10.67 -16.60
N THR A 168 12.71 -9.45 -16.25
CA THR A 168 11.88 -8.55 -15.44
C THR A 168 10.61 -8.15 -16.19
N GLU A 169 10.71 -7.83 -17.47
CA GLU A 169 9.55 -7.43 -18.29
C GLU A 169 8.59 -8.60 -18.49
N ALA A 170 9.13 -9.80 -18.76
CA ALA A 170 8.32 -11.01 -18.91
C ALA A 170 7.59 -11.38 -17.63
N LEU A 171 8.27 -11.27 -16.47
CA LEU A 171 7.65 -11.50 -15.16
C LEU A 171 6.54 -10.48 -14.89
N ASN A 172 6.73 -9.21 -15.25
CA ASN A 172 5.70 -8.18 -15.10
C ASN A 172 4.50 -8.45 -16.02
N ARG A 173 4.71 -8.87 -17.27
CA ARG A 173 3.61 -9.27 -18.16
C ARG A 173 2.83 -10.45 -17.61
N LEU A 174 3.51 -11.46 -17.08
CA LEU A 174 2.86 -12.60 -16.42
C LEU A 174 2.04 -12.14 -15.22
N ARG A 175 2.61 -11.31 -14.34
CA ARG A 175 1.94 -10.76 -13.16
C ARG A 175 0.67 -9.99 -13.54
N GLU A 176 0.73 -9.12 -14.54
CA GLU A 176 -0.46 -8.39 -15.00
C GLU A 176 -1.51 -9.32 -15.60
N GLY A 177 -1.11 -10.33 -16.38
CA GLY A 177 -2.05 -11.34 -16.89
C GLY A 177 -2.73 -12.15 -15.78
N LEU A 178 -2.01 -12.47 -14.72
CA LEU A 178 -2.55 -13.19 -13.58
C LEU A 178 -3.50 -12.36 -12.70
N LYS A 179 -3.43 -11.04 -12.73
CA LYS A 179 -4.42 -10.18 -12.05
C LYS A 179 -5.82 -10.30 -12.66
N ALA A 180 -5.91 -10.60 -13.95
CA ALA A 180 -7.19 -10.66 -14.67
C ALA A 180 -7.99 -11.97 -14.45
N ILE A 181 -7.41 -12.95 -13.76
CA ILE A 181 -8.02 -14.28 -13.54
C ILE A 181 -8.40 -14.48 -12.07
N SER A 182 -9.25 -15.49 -11.80
CA SER A 182 -9.69 -15.80 -10.45
C SER A 182 -8.54 -16.24 -9.53
N HIS A 183 -8.78 -16.22 -8.23
CA HIS A 183 -7.78 -16.66 -7.24
C HIS A 183 -7.34 -18.11 -7.48
N ASP A 184 -8.27 -19.03 -7.72
CA ASP A 184 -7.96 -20.45 -7.96
C ASP A 184 -7.14 -20.65 -9.24
N GLN A 185 -7.53 -19.99 -10.33
CA GLN A 185 -6.76 -20.03 -11.59
C GLN A 185 -5.35 -19.48 -11.40
N ARG A 186 -5.20 -18.41 -10.62
CA ARG A 186 -3.89 -17.81 -10.30
C ARG A 186 -3.01 -18.76 -9.48
N THR A 187 -3.58 -19.36 -8.44
CA THR A 187 -2.89 -20.36 -7.63
C THR A 187 -2.42 -21.55 -8.49
N HIS A 188 -3.30 -22.04 -9.37
CA HIS A 188 -2.94 -23.12 -10.29
C HIS A 188 -1.82 -22.69 -11.26
N ALA A 189 -1.87 -21.48 -11.81
CA ALA A 189 -0.84 -20.97 -12.72
C ALA A 189 0.53 -20.87 -12.05
N VAL A 190 0.59 -20.44 -10.78
CA VAL A 190 1.84 -20.43 -9.99
C VAL A 190 2.39 -21.85 -9.81
N GLN A 191 1.53 -22.84 -9.52
CA GLN A 191 1.92 -24.24 -9.41
C GLN A 191 2.41 -24.80 -10.75
N GLN A 192 1.73 -24.49 -11.85
CA GLN A 192 2.18 -24.89 -13.19
C GLN A 192 3.55 -24.32 -13.54
N LEU A 193 3.81 -23.05 -13.17
CA LEU A 193 5.13 -22.44 -13.36
C LEU A 193 6.20 -23.17 -12.55
N ALA A 194 5.92 -23.51 -11.29
CA ALA A 194 6.83 -24.25 -10.43
C ALA A 194 7.20 -25.61 -11.04
N LEU A 195 6.20 -26.36 -11.50
CA LEU A 195 6.38 -27.65 -12.17
C LEU A 195 7.18 -27.52 -13.48
N ALA A 196 6.84 -26.54 -14.31
CA ALA A 196 7.52 -26.33 -15.59
C ALA A 196 8.99 -25.95 -15.41
N LEU A 197 9.34 -25.25 -14.36
CA LEU A 197 10.70 -24.86 -14.01
C LEU A 197 11.46 -25.96 -13.25
N ASP A 198 10.76 -26.99 -12.76
CA ASP A 198 11.31 -27.99 -11.84
C ASP A 198 11.86 -27.36 -10.55
N ILE A 199 11.09 -26.44 -9.97
CA ILE A 199 11.42 -25.73 -8.75
C ILE A 199 10.31 -25.95 -7.73
N GLU A 200 10.66 -26.47 -6.55
CA GLU A 200 9.73 -26.64 -5.45
C GLU A 200 9.47 -25.28 -4.76
N LEU A 201 8.20 -24.98 -4.51
CA LEU A 201 7.81 -23.85 -3.68
C LEU A 201 7.83 -24.27 -2.21
N PRO A 202 8.59 -23.56 -1.35
CA PRO A 202 8.54 -23.80 0.08
C PRO A 202 7.13 -23.70 0.64
N ALA A 203 6.78 -24.55 1.61
CA ALA A 203 5.50 -24.50 2.30
C ALA A 203 5.34 -23.21 3.14
N ALA A 204 6.44 -22.71 3.70
CA ALA A 204 6.50 -21.41 4.38
C ALA A 204 7.29 -20.41 3.54
N PRO A 205 6.99 -19.09 3.66
CA PRO A 205 7.74 -18.07 2.95
C PRO A 205 9.22 -18.06 3.35
N PRO A 206 10.15 -17.89 2.41
CA PRO A 206 11.51 -17.47 2.73
C PRO A 206 11.51 -16.14 3.50
N ASP A 207 12.59 -15.90 4.28
CA ASP A 207 12.69 -14.75 5.19
C ASP A 207 12.33 -13.41 4.51
N GLU A 208 12.80 -13.21 3.28
CA GLU A 208 12.56 -12.00 2.52
C GLU A 208 11.08 -11.75 2.15
N PHE A 209 10.23 -12.79 2.17
CA PHE A 209 8.80 -12.73 1.83
C PHE A 209 7.88 -12.93 3.04
N THR A 210 8.46 -13.09 4.22
CA THR A 210 7.70 -13.31 5.45
C THR A 210 6.87 -12.08 5.80
N LEU A 211 5.61 -12.31 6.18
CA LEU A 211 4.75 -11.28 6.74
C LEU A 211 5.03 -11.13 8.24
N ALA A 212 4.77 -9.95 8.78
CA ALA A 212 4.82 -9.75 10.21
C ALA A 212 3.74 -10.61 10.89
N SER A 213 4.13 -11.41 11.90
CA SER A 213 3.20 -12.24 12.65
C SER A 213 2.21 -11.39 13.46
N PHE A 214 1.05 -11.93 13.78
CA PHE A 214 0.10 -11.23 14.64
C PHE A 214 0.69 -10.85 16.01
N ASP A 215 1.60 -11.66 16.56
CA ASP A 215 2.27 -11.31 17.82
C ASP A 215 3.18 -10.09 17.66
N ALA A 216 3.93 -10.02 16.56
CA ALA A 216 4.75 -8.84 16.26
C ALA A 216 3.90 -7.58 16.00
N LEU A 217 2.77 -7.73 15.29
CA LEU A 217 1.84 -6.63 15.00
C LEU A 217 1.14 -6.14 16.29
N ARG A 218 0.67 -7.06 17.16
CA ARG A 218 0.08 -6.69 18.47
C ARG A 218 1.08 -6.00 19.38
N ALA A 219 2.32 -6.47 19.42
CA ALA A 219 3.39 -5.82 20.17
C ALA A 219 3.74 -4.42 19.65
N ALA A 220 3.46 -4.16 18.39
CA ALA A 220 3.69 -2.88 17.74
C ALA A 220 2.53 -1.89 17.92
N GLU A 221 1.31 -2.36 18.17
CA GLU A 221 0.11 -1.54 18.32
C GLU A 221 0.30 -0.47 19.41
N SER A 222 -0.10 0.75 19.10
CA SER A 222 0.00 1.90 20.02
C SER A 222 -0.91 3.03 19.52
N PRO A 223 -1.06 4.15 20.26
CA PRO A 223 -1.76 5.32 19.72
C PRO A 223 -1.21 5.87 18.42
N LEU A 224 0.06 5.58 18.09
CA LEU A 224 0.69 5.98 16.83
C LEU A 224 0.66 4.88 15.75
N VAL A 225 0.34 3.63 16.10
CA VAL A 225 0.39 2.49 15.19
C VAL A 225 -0.92 1.72 15.26
N GLN A 226 -1.69 1.81 14.20
CA GLN A 226 -2.97 1.12 14.05
C GLN A 226 -2.90 0.09 12.91
N PHE A 227 -3.80 -0.89 12.95
CA PHE A 227 -3.91 -1.91 11.90
C PHE A 227 -5.32 -1.95 11.33
N GLY A 228 -5.42 -2.00 10.00
CA GLY A 228 -6.65 -2.11 9.23
C GLY A 228 -6.68 -3.37 8.35
N ALA A 229 -7.84 -3.68 7.80
CA ALA A 229 -8.04 -4.86 6.95
C ALA A 229 -7.65 -4.58 5.49
N HIS A 230 -7.03 -5.61 4.85
CA HIS A 230 -6.60 -5.62 3.45
C HIS A 230 -7.08 -6.88 2.72
N THR A 231 -8.32 -7.32 2.95
CA THR A 231 -8.89 -8.62 2.57
C THR A 231 -8.21 -9.80 3.28
N MET A 232 -8.74 -11.01 3.13
CA MET A 232 -8.14 -12.20 3.75
C MET A 232 -6.84 -12.63 3.07
N THR A 233 -6.83 -12.66 1.72
CA THR A 233 -5.74 -13.27 0.93
C THR A 233 -5.27 -12.42 -0.25
N HIS A 234 -5.58 -11.13 -0.25
CA HIS A 234 -5.19 -10.17 -1.28
C HIS A 234 -5.63 -10.55 -2.72
N PRO A 235 -6.89 -10.92 -2.97
CA PRO A 235 -7.37 -11.12 -4.33
C PRO A 235 -7.60 -9.78 -5.03
N VAL A 236 -7.71 -9.82 -6.36
CA VAL A 236 -8.35 -8.74 -7.12
C VAL A 236 -9.86 -8.87 -6.93
N LEU A 237 -10.47 -8.04 -6.11
CA LEU A 237 -11.88 -8.21 -5.69
C LEU A 237 -12.84 -8.25 -6.88
N ALA A 238 -12.59 -7.45 -7.92
CA ALA A 238 -13.40 -7.43 -9.13
C ALA A 238 -13.46 -8.80 -9.86
N THR A 239 -12.48 -9.69 -9.66
CA THR A 239 -12.46 -11.04 -10.26
C THR A 239 -13.08 -12.11 -9.37
N CYS A 240 -13.45 -11.76 -8.13
CA CYS A 240 -14.09 -12.67 -7.19
C CYS A 240 -15.58 -12.83 -7.48
N SER A 241 -16.15 -13.98 -7.14
CA SER A 241 -17.60 -14.14 -7.04
C SER A 241 -18.17 -13.25 -5.93
N ASP A 242 -19.49 -13.02 -5.92
CA ASP A 242 -20.13 -12.19 -4.90
C ASP A 242 -19.93 -12.74 -3.48
N THR A 243 -20.01 -14.05 -3.32
CA THR A 243 -19.79 -14.74 -2.04
C THR A 243 -18.33 -14.59 -1.58
N GLU A 244 -17.39 -14.78 -2.50
CA GLU A 244 -15.96 -14.65 -2.21
C GLU A 244 -15.60 -13.21 -1.87
N ALA A 245 -16.01 -12.22 -2.66
CA ALA A 245 -15.75 -10.81 -2.40
C ALA A 245 -16.28 -10.39 -1.01
N ARG A 246 -17.49 -10.83 -0.67
CA ARG A 246 -18.10 -10.60 0.65
C ARG A 246 -17.26 -11.22 1.76
N TRP A 247 -16.90 -12.49 1.63
CA TRP A 247 -16.07 -13.18 2.62
C TRP A 247 -14.69 -12.51 2.79
N GLN A 248 -14.04 -12.15 1.69
CA GLN A 248 -12.74 -11.48 1.70
C GLN A 248 -12.78 -10.16 2.47
N ILE A 249 -13.84 -9.39 2.36
CA ILE A 249 -14.01 -8.10 3.01
C ILE A 249 -14.47 -8.29 4.46
N GLU A 250 -15.61 -8.94 4.69
CA GLU A 250 -16.24 -9.03 6.01
C GLU A 250 -15.37 -9.82 7.01
N GLU A 251 -14.83 -10.96 6.58
CA GLU A 251 -13.98 -11.79 7.46
C GLU A 251 -12.66 -11.09 7.79
N SER A 252 -12.03 -10.41 6.84
CA SER A 252 -10.78 -9.69 7.13
C SER A 252 -11.00 -8.56 8.14
N ILE A 253 -12.09 -7.81 8.03
CA ILE A 253 -12.47 -6.78 9.00
C ILE A 253 -12.73 -7.41 10.37
N SER A 254 -13.43 -8.53 10.42
CA SER A 254 -13.71 -9.27 11.67
C SER A 254 -12.42 -9.74 12.35
N ARG A 255 -11.50 -10.35 11.58
CA ARG A 255 -10.21 -10.86 12.09
C ARG A 255 -9.33 -9.73 12.63
N VAL A 256 -9.21 -8.63 11.90
CA VAL A 256 -8.43 -7.46 12.34
C VAL A 256 -9.03 -6.88 13.64
N ARG A 257 -10.35 -6.77 13.74
CA ARG A 257 -11.01 -6.30 14.96
C ARG A 257 -10.78 -7.22 16.15
N ALA A 258 -10.78 -8.51 15.94
CA ALA A 258 -10.51 -9.48 16.99
C ALA A 258 -9.03 -9.50 17.43
N ALA A 259 -8.12 -9.15 16.52
CA ALA A 259 -6.68 -9.21 16.75
C ALA A 259 -6.11 -8.00 17.50
N PHE A 260 -6.72 -6.81 17.36
CA PHE A 260 -6.18 -5.54 17.85
C PHE A 260 -7.12 -4.83 18.81
N VAL A 261 -6.54 -4.04 19.73
CA VAL A 261 -7.30 -3.28 20.75
C VAL A 261 -7.90 -2.00 20.17
N GLN A 262 -7.18 -1.34 19.26
CA GLN A 262 -7.60 -0.11 18.58
C GLN A 262 -7.45 -0.24 17.05
N PRO A 263 -8.20 -1.17 16.43
CA PRO A 263 -8.11 -1.39 14.99
C PRO A 263 -8.53 -0.14 14.22
N SER A 264 -7.88 0.12 13.10
CA SER A 264 -8.33 1.13 12.15
C SER A 264 -9.74 0.79 11.63
N ARG A 265 -10.56 1.81 11.51
CA ARG A 265 -11.90 1.71 10.91
C ARG A 265 -11.89 2.02 9.40
N VAL A 266 -10.72 1.98 8.80
CA VAL A 266 -10.54 2.16 7.35
C VAL A 266 -10.19 0.82 6.73
N PHE A 267 -10.83 0.50 5.61
CA PHE A 267 -10.51 -0.65 4.78
C PHE A 267 -9.56 -0.23 3.65
N CYS A 268 -8.61 -1.08 3.29
CA CYS A 268 -7.72 -0.86 2.15
C CYS A 268 -7.99 -1.90 1.06
N TYR A 269 -8.30 -1.44 -0.16
CA TYR A 269 -8.49 -2.35 -1.29
C TYR A 269 -7.14 -2.90 -1.80
N PRO A 270 -7.00 -4.23 -2.02
CA PRO A 270 -5.90 -4.81 -2.78
C PRO A 270 -5.77 -4.16 -4.17
N ASN A 271 -4.57 -3.82 -4.58
CA ASN A 271 -4.25 -3.03 -5.78
C ASN A 271 -4.95 -1.65 -5.80
N GLY A 272 -6.26 -1.59 -5.62
CA GLY A 272 -7.04 -0.39 -5.37
C GLY A 272 -7.17 0.56 -6.57
N THR A 273 -6.95 0.08 -7.81
CA THR A 273 -7.25 0.84 -9.03
C THR A 273 -8.74 0.77 -9.35
N GLN A 274 -9.18 1.56 -10.31
CA GLN A 274 -10.58 1.59 -10.74
C GLN A 274 -11.07 0.25 -11.34
N ALA A 275 -10.15 -0.62 -11.75
CA ALA A 275 -10.46 -1.94 -12.28
C ALA A 275 -10.55 -3.05 -11.19
N ASP A 276 -10.08 -2.77 -9.97
CA ASP A 276 -9.92 -3.79 -8.93
C ASP A 276 -11.11 -3.89 -7.97
N PHE A 277 -11.97 -2.89 -7.94
CA PHE A 277 -13.18 -2.83 -7.09
C PHE A 277 -14.27 -1.99 -7.76
N GLY A 278 -15.51 -2.09 -7.27
CA GLY A 278 -16.62 -1.33 -7.83
C GLY A 278 -17.80 -1.13 -6.86
N PRO A 279 -18.99 -0.81 -7.38
CA PRO A 279 -20.19 -0.58 -6.56
C PRO A 279 -20.58 -1.77 -5.68
N ARG A 280 -20.20 -3.01 -6.07
CA ARG A 280 -20.47 -4.22 -5.29
C ARG A 280 -19.68 -4.19 -3.98
N GLU A 281 -18.38 -3.98 -4.04
CA GLU A 281 -17.49 -3.92 -2.87
C GLU A 281 -17.87 -2.76 -1.96
N MET A 282 -18.20 -1.61 -2.54
CA MET A 282 -18.65 -0.44 -1.78
C MET A 282 -19.94 -0.75 -0.99
N ARG A 283 -20.93 -1.46 -1.60
CA ARG A 283 -22.15 -1.88 -0.89
C ARG A 283 -21.87 -2.91 0.21
N ILE A 284 -20.89 -3.80 0.02
CA ILE A 284 -20.46 -4.72 1.09
C ILE A 284 -19.92 -3.92 2.27
N LEU A 285 -19.06 -2.93 2.00
CA LEU A 285 -18.47 -2.07 3.03
C LEU A 285 -19.50 -1.16 3.72
N ASP A 286 -20.59 -0.78 3.04
CA ASP A 286 -21.72 -0.07 3.68
C ASP A 286 -22.38 -0.90 4.80
N GLY A 287 -22.36 -2.24 4.67
CA GLY A 287 -22.83 -3.17 5.70
C GLY A 287 -21.82 -3.44 6.82
N CYS A 288 -20.56 -3.00 6.64
CA CYS A 288 -19.50 -3.16 7.63
C CYS A 288 -19.37 -1.89 8.49
N ASP A 289 -18.97 -2.05 9.75
CA ASP A 289 -18.70 -0.90 10.63
C ASP A 289 -17.31 -0.28 10.32
N VAL A 290 -17.13 0.25 9.10
CA VAL A 290 -15.95 1.00 8.69
C VAL A 290 -16.31 2.46 8.40
N ALA A 291 -15.39 3.37 8.69
CA ALA A 291 -15.56 4.80 8.39
C ALA A 291 -15.49 5.07 6.89
N GLY A 292 -14.62 4.36 6.20
CA GLY A 292 -14.42 4.48 4.77
C GLY A 292 -13.42 3.47 4.23
N ALA A 293 -13.09 3.58 2.94
CA ALA A 293 -12.07 2.76 2.32
C ALA A 293 -11.13 3.59 1.43
N ILE A 294 -9.86 3.17 1.39
CA ILE A 294 -8.78 3.84 0.66
C ILE A 294 -8.38 3.03 -0.57
N THR A 295 -7.96 3.77 -1.60
CA THR A 295 -7.64 3.25 -2.93
C THR A 295 -6.21 3.65 -3.33
N THR A 296 -5.74 3.20 -4.49
CA THR A 296 -4.50 3.71 -5.11
C THR A 296 -4.77 4.80 -6.16
N LEU A 297 -6.01 5.23 -6.31
CA LEU A 297 -6.35 6.38 -7.14
C LEU A 297 -5.69 7.64 -6.57
N SER A 298 -4.99 8.37 -7.42
CA SER A 298 -4.27 9.58 -6.97
C SER A 298 -5.22 10.74 -6.74
N GLY A 299 -5.13 11.37 -5.56
CA GLY A 299 -5.96 12.55 -5.24
C GLY A 299 -5.61 13.17 -3.91
N ALA A 300 -5.75 14.51 -3.83
CA ALA A 300 -5.62 15.26 -2.59
C ALA A 300 -6.91 15.21 -1.79
N LEU A 301 -6.81 15.36 -0.48
CA LEU A 301 -7.93 15.41 0.43
C LEU A 301 -8.26 16.86 0.80
N LEU A 302 -9.54 17.20 0.77
CA LEU A 302 -10.08 18.43 1.33
C LEU A 302 -11.20 18.07 2.31
N PRO A 303 -11.46 18.88 3.34
CA PRO A 303 -12.56 18.61 4.26
C PRO A 303 -13.90 18.42 3.52
N GLY A 304 -14.52 17.25 3.69
CA GLY A 304 -15.79 16.90 3.08
C GLY A 304 -15.77 16.59 1.58
N SER A 305 -14.60 16.59 0.92
CA SER A 305 -14.50 16.34 -0.53
C SER A 305 -14.95 14.93 -0.97
N HIS A 306 -15.02 13.97 -0.05
CA HIS A 306 -15.40 12.59 -0.30
C HIS A 306 -16.63 12.14 0.50
N THR A 307 -17.49 13.04 0.92
CA THR A 307 -18.70 12.73 1.71
C THR A 307 -19.61 11.72 1.00
N GLY A 308 -19.78 11.83 -0.32
CA GLY A 308 -20.55 10.88 -1.13
C GLY A 308 -19.76 9.67 -1.65
N GLN A 309 -18.46 9.57 -1.35
CA GLN A 309 -17.55 8.55 -1.86
C GLN A 309 -16.63 8.01 -0.76
N ARG A 310 -17.18 7.79 0.44
CA ARG A 310 -16.42 7.36 1.62
C ARG A 310 -15.62 6.06 1.42
N HIS A 311 -16.04 5.23 0.47
CA HIS A 311 -15.37 3.97 0.13
C HIS A 311 -14.47 4.07 -1.11
N ALA A 312 -14.07 5.29 -1.50
CA ALA A 312 -13.13 5.51 -2.60
C ALA A 312 -12.18 6.70 -2.30
N VAL A 313 -11.68 6.79 -1.08
CA VAL A 313 -10.76 7.86 -0.66
C VAL A 313 -9.40 7.66 -1.31
N PRO A 314 -8.88 8.65 -2.05
CA PRO A 314 -7.66 8.50 -2.82
C PRO A 314 -6.40 8.52 -1.96
N ARG A 315 -5.33 7.92 -2.49
CA ARG A 315 -3.98 7.97 -1.93
C ARG A 315 -2.98 8.37 -3.02
N PHE A 316 -1.79 8.72 -2.61
CA PHE A 316 -0.66 8.93 -3.50
C PHE A 316 0.43 7.90 -3.24
N THR A 317 1.10 7.45 -4.31
CA THR A 317 2.43 6.86 -4.15
C THR A 317 3.36 7.91 -3.56
N ILE A 318 4.15 7.53 -2.58
CA ILE A 318 5.19 8.38 -2.05
C ILE A 318 6.42 8.26 -2.97
N GLY A 319 6.91 9.41 -3.46
CA GLY A 319 8.18 9.43 -4.19
C GLY A 319 9.37 9.35 -3.21
N LYS A 320 10.56 9.11 -3.74
CA LYS A 320 11.80 9.08 -2.93
C LYS A 320 12.29 10.46 -2.52
N GLU A 321 11.87 11.49 -3.24
CA GLU A 321 12.27 12.87 -3.04
C GLU A 321 11.37 13.59 -2.03
N PRO A 322 11.90 14.12 -0.90
CA PRO A 322 11.11 14.83 0.10
C PRO A 322 10.30 16.01 -0.46
N ALA A 323 10.87 16.76 -1.39
CA ALA A 323 10.19 17.88 -2.05
C ALA A 323 8.94 17.46 -2.84
N PHE A 324 8.97 16.25 -3.40
CA PHE A 324 7.83 15.68 -4.11
C PHE A 324 6.68 15.37 -3.15
N ALA A 325 6.97 14.78 -1.99
CA ALA A 325 5.96 14.49 -0.97
C ALA A 325 5.30 15.79 -0.46
N VAL A 326 6.10 16.78 -0.07
CA VAL A 326 5.60 18.09 0.39
C VAL A 326 4.74 18.78 -0.69
N ARG A 327 5.18 18.76 -1.95
CA ARG A 327 4.41 19.33 -3.05
C ARG A 327 3.06 18.64 -3.25
N ARG A 328 3.01 17.32 -3.15
CA ARG A 328 1.75 16.58 -3.24
C ARG A 328 0.76 16.97 -2.15
N ILE A 329 1.24 17.11 -0.92
CA ILE A 329 0.40 17.53 0.21
C ILE A 329 -0.14 18.95 -0.01
N LEU A 330 0.73 19.90 -0.34
CA LEU A 330 0.36 21.31 -0.43
C LEU A 330 -0.43 21.65 -1.69
N PHE A 331 -0.20 21.00 -2.80
CA PHE A 331 -0.79 21.36 -4.10
C PHE A 331 -1.63 20.26 -4.75
N GLY A 332 -1.57 19.02 -4.25
CA GLY A 332 -2.32 17.89 -4.81
C GLY A 332 -1.83 17.40 -6.18
N ARG A 333 -0.55 17.68 -6.52
CA ARG A 333 0.05 17.35 -7.84
C ARG A 333 1.43 16.74 -7.68
#